data_e5e71c60fc59ec9570eb5769afb94eb7
#
_entry.id   e5e71c60fc59ec9570eb5769afb94eb7
#
_cell.length_a   1.000
_cell.length_b   1.000
_cell.length_c   1.000
_cell.angle_alpha   90.00
_cell.angle_beta   90.00
_cell.angle_gamma   90.00
#
_symmetry.space_group_name_H-M   'P 1'
#
loop_
_entity.id
_entity.type
_entity.pdbx_description
1 polymer ?
#
loop_
_entity_poly.entity_id
_entity_poly.type
_entity_poly.pdbx_seq_one_letter_code
_entity_poly.pdbx_strand_id
1 'polypeptide(L)'
;MTGVRVSVRESLADLTGLAVLVLAASIAIVPVLMALLNSLKTDGEIITNILALPASLQFGNYAVAFERTRFLRSVWNTLMVLLVGLSGIVVFAAMAGYKLSRTRGVVSGIIFGLFVMSMLIPFHSIMIPLTRVSRTLHLQGSTVGLGIIYVGLGVPLAIFLYHGFVKSVPRELDEAAVIDGCGELRYFATIVFPLLAPVTVTIIVLNTLWMWNDFLLPLLMITDMNRYTVLLSTNMLFGRYGNHEWSAILATLILAMLPVVTLFLALQKYVMRGIVDGAIKG
;
A
#
# COMPACT_ATOMS: atom_id res chain seq x y z
N MET A 1 -18.22 44.51 14.52
CA MET A 1 -16.89 44.43 13.88
C MET A 1 -15.87 44.10 14.97
N THR A 2 -15.70 42.81 15.31
CA THR A 2 -14.71 42.33 16.27
C THR A 2 -13.49 41.84 15.49
N GLY A 3 -12.47 42.73 15.38
CA GLY A 3 -11.19 42.40 14.78
C GLY A 3 -10.46 41.38 15.67
N VAL A 4 -10.29 40.15 15.19
CA VAL A 4 -9.43 39.14 15.81
C VAL A 4 -8.00 39.68 15.77
N ARG A 5 -7.50 40.18 16.91
CA ARG A 5 -6.07 40.48 17.10
C ARG A 5 -5.31 39.14 17.18
N VAL A 6 -4.86 38.64 16.06
CA VAL A 6 -3.86 37.52 16.05
C VAL A 6 -2.64 38.05 16.79
N SER A 7 -2.23 37.35 17.87
CA SER A 7 -1.05 37.75 18.65
C SER A 7 0.19 37.57 17.80
N VAL A 8 1.18 38.46 17.91
CA VAL A 8 2.48 38.36 17.21
C VAL A 8 3.15 37.02 17.49
N ARG A 9 2.88 36.43 18.66
CA ARG A 9 3.41 35.13 19.08
C ARG A 9 2.76 33.96 18.34
N GLU A 10 1.45 34.04 18.03
CA GLU A 10 0.75 33.04 17.19
C GLU A 10 1.25 33.12 15.75
N SER A 11 1.40 34.33 15.22
CA SER A 11 1.96 34.53 13.87
C SER A 11 3.40 34.03 13.72
N LEU A 12 4.26 34.18 14.74
CA LEU A 12 5.62 33.63 14.76
C LEU A 12 5.62 32.10 14.87
N ALA A 13 4.71 31.52 15.68
CA ALA A 13 4.58 30.05 15.78
C ALA A 13 4.09 29.45 14.45
N ASP A 14 3.15 30.09 13.78
CA ASP A 14 2.66 29.67 12.45
C ASP A 14 3.74 29.77 11.38
N LEU A 15 4.56 30.85 11.42
CA LEU A 15 5.68 31.02 10.47
C LEU A 15 6.80 29.98 10.67
N THR A 16 7.13 29.68 11.92
CA THR A 16 8.12 28.62 12.23
C THR A 16 7.58 27.24 11.85
N GLY A 17 6.31 26.95 12.09
CA GLY A 17 5.64 25.73 11.65
C GLY A 17 5.67 25.57 10.13
N LEU A 18 5.34 26.63 9.40
CA LEU A 18 5.41 26.64 7.93
C LEU A 18 6.84 26.42 7.42
N ALA A 19 7.84 27.07 8.02
CA ALA A 19 9.22 26.89 7.64
C ALA A 19 9.71 25.44 7.84
N VAL A 20 9.35 24.82 8.96
CA VAL A 20 9.64 23.41 9.23
C VAL A 20 8.96 22.49 8.20
N LEU A 21 7.69 22.74 7.88
CA LEU A 21 6.97 21.95 6.86
C LEU A 21 7.58 22.09 5.47
N VAL A 22 7.96 23.31 5.07
CA VAL A 22 8.63 23.55 3.77
C VAL A 22 9.98 22.87 3.72
N LEU A 23 10.76 22.95 4.80
CA LEU A 23 12.07 22.26 4.89
C LEU A 23 11.89 20.74 4.80
N ALA A 24 10.96 20.16 5.56
CA ALA A 24 10.67 18.73 5.53
C ALA A 24 10.21 18.28 4.12
N ALA A 25 9.31 19.03 3.49
CA ALA A 25 8.83 18.76 2.14
C ALA A 25 9.98 18.85 1.11
N SER A 26 10.86 19.84 1.25
CA SER A 26 12.04 20.00 0.38
C SER A 26 12.98 18.80 0.51
N ILE A 27 13.28 18.36 1.73
CA ILE A 27 14.13 17.17 1.97
C ILE A 27 13.48 15.91 1.37
N ALA A 28 12.17 15.75 1.51
CA ALA A 28 11.47 14.58 0.99
C ALA A 28 11.42 14.52 -0.55
N ILE A 29 11.41 15.69 -1.23
CA ILE A 29 11.32 15.74 -2.70
C ILE A 29 12.69 15.54 -3.38
N VAL A 30 13.80 15.84 -2.71
CA VAL A 30 15.16 15.72 -3.26
C VAL A 30 15.46 14.34 -3.85
N PRO A 31 15.22 13.20 -3.17
CA PRO A 31 15.48 11.88 -3.75
C PRO A 31 14.68 11.63 -5.04
N VAL A 32 13.44 12.09 -5.09
CA VAL A 32 12.58 11.95 -6.28
C VAL A 32 13.09 12.78 -7.44
N LEU A 33 13.49 14.03 -7.17
CA LEU A 33 14.11 14.89 -8.19
C LEU A 33 15.45 14.31 -8.67
N MET A 34 16.27 13.78 -7.77
CA MET A 34 17.50 13.10 -8.13
C MET A 34 17.25 11.88 -9.02
N ALA A 35 16.26 11.05 -8.69
CA ALA A 35 15.89 9.92 -9.52
C ALA A 35 15.43 10.37 -10.92
N LEU A 36 14.59 11.41 -10.97
CA LEU A 36 14.11 11.99 -12.22
C LEU A 36 15.26 12.56 -13.08
N LEU A 37 16.14 13.36 -12.48
CA LEU A 37 17.30 13.95 -13.21
C LEU A 37 18.25 12.86 -13.71
N ASN A 38 18.54 11.86 -12.88
CA ASN A 38 19.44 10.78 -13.26
C ASN A 38 18.80 9.80 -14.26
N SER A 39 17.48 9.65 -14.29
CA SER A 39 16.82 8.88 -15.34
C SER A 39 16.97 9.47 -16.75
N LEU A 40 17.35 10.74 -16.83
CA LEU A 40 17.59 11.47 -18.09
C LEU A 40 19.08 11.58 -18.46
N LYS A 41 19.97 10.88 -17.74
CA LYS A 41 21.41 10.82 -18.01
C LYS A 41 21.82 9.53 -18.71
N THR A 42 23.05 9.51 -19.22
CA THR A 42 23.72 8.25 -19.56
C THR A 42 24.21 7.53 -18.31
N ASP A 43 24.42 6.21 -18.38
CA ASP A 43 24.96 5.44 -17.24
C ASP A 43 26.35 5.95 -16.82
N GLY A 44 27.17 6.36 -17.78
CA GLY A 44 28.49 6.96 -17.51
C GLY A 44 28.40 8.25 -16.69
N GLU A 45 27.47 9.14 -17.00
CA GLU A 45 27.23 10.38 -16.23
C GLU A 45 26.75 10.08 -14.81
N ILE A 46 25.90 9.07 -14.62
CA ILE A 46 25.39 8.66 -13.29
C ILE A 46 26.56 8.19 -12.42
N ILE A 47 27.42 7.32 -12.97
CA ILE A 47 28.57 6.75 -12.24
C ILE A 47 29.61 7.83 -11.92
N THR A 48 29.83 8.78 -12.84
CA THR A 48 30.84 9.82 -12.66
C THR A 48 30.39 10.90 -11.68
N ASN A 49 29.16 11.42 -11.81
CA ASN A 49 28.62 12.45 -10.94
C ASN A 49 27.08 12.41 -10.88
N ILE A 50 26.55 11.79 -9.85
CA ILE A 50 25.11 11.65 -9.64
C ILE A 50 24.40 12.99 -9.37
N LEU A 51 25.11 13.99 -8.85
CA LEU A 51 24.55 15.31 -8.49
C LEU A 51 24.59 16.32 -9.64
N ALA A 52 25.39 16.10 -10.68
CA ALA A 52 25.44 16.99 -11.82
C ALA A 52 24.11 16.99 -12.59
N LEU A 53 23.83 18.08 -13.30
CA LEU A 53 22.75 18.11 -14.28
C LEU A 53 23.14 17.28 -15.52
N PRO A 54 22.16 16.66 -16.24
CA PRO A 54 22.44 15.93 -17.47
C PRO A 54 23.04 16.86 -18.53
N ALA A 55 24.12 16.43 -19.21
CA ALA A 55 24.70 17.15 -20.32
C ALA A 55 23.75 17.20 -21.53
N SER A 56 22.99 16.13 -21.72
CA SER A 56 21.92 16.05 -22.73
C SER A 56 20.79 15.17 -22.18
N LEU A 57 19.54 15.51 -22.49
CA LEU A 57 18.36 14.77 -22.01
C LEU A 57 18.19 13.46 -22.76
N GLN A 58 18.36 12.34 -22.08
CA GLN A 58 18.30 10.99 -22.62
C GLN A 58 16.89 10.38 -22.47
N PHE A 59 15.90 10.86 -23.22
CA PHE A 59 14.54 10.29 -23.20
C PHE A 59 14.48 8.84 -23.67
N GLY A 60 15.48 8.37 -24.43
CA GLY A 60 15.63 6.99 -24.85
C GLY A 60 15.64 5.99 -23.70
N ASN A 61 16.09 6.40 -22.50
CA ASN A 61 16.09 5.55 -21.30
C ASN A 61 14.69 5.07 -20.93
N TYR A 62 13.66 5.90 -21.16
CA TYR A 62 12.26 5.52 -20.90
C TYR A 62 11.76 4.50 -21.91
N ALA A 63 12.18 4.58 -23.17
CA ALA A 63 11.85 3.57 -24.17
C ALA A 63 12.50 2.22 -23.80
N VAL A 64 13.78 2.22 -23.44
CA VAL A 64 14.50 1.04 -22.96
C VAL A 64 13.83 0.45 -21.71
N ALA A 65 13.49 1.30 -20.73
CA ALA A 65 12.77 0.89 -19.51
C ALA A 65 11.45 0.21 -19.85
N PHE A 66 10.66 0.83 -20.72
CA PHE A 66 9.33 0.34 -21.11
C PHE A 66 9.37 -1.01 -21.83
N GLU A 67 10.30 -1.17 -22.78
CA GLU A 67 10.44 -2.39 -23.56
C GLU A 67 11.04 -3.54 -22.75
N ARG A 68 12.20 -3.30 -22.09
CA ARG A 68 12.95 -4.36 -21.39
C ARG A 68 12.23 -4.87 -20.15
N THR A 69 11.56 -3.99 -19.41
CA THR A 69 10.75 -4.42 -18.24
C THR A 69 9.38 -4.96 -18.64
N ARG A 70 9.04 -4.93 -19.95
CA ARG A 70 7.69 -5.26 -20.42
C ARG A 70 6.62 -4.50 -19.61
N PHE A 71 6.83 -3.19 -19.47
CA PHE A 71 6.18 -2.34 -18.47
C PHE A 71 4.66 -2.53 -18.39
N LEU A 72 3.93 -2.49 -19.50
CA LEU A 72 2.47 -2.68 -19.50
C LEU A 72 2.05 -4.05 -18.93
N ARG A 73 2.81 -5.09 -19.25
CA ARG A 73 2.55 -6.44 -18.72
C ARG A 73 2.82 -6.49 -17.22
N SER A 74 3.89 -5.86 -16.76
CA SER A 74 4.24 -5.79 -15.34
C SER A 74 3.21 -4.99 -14.54
N VAL A 75 2.69 -3.90 -15.11
CA VAL A 75 1.56 -3.15 -14.53
C VAL A 75 0.32 -4.04 -14.44
N TRP A 76 -0.04 -4.75 -15.51
CA TRP A 76 -1.17 -5.67 -15.51
C TRP A 76 -1.02 -6.78 -14.46
N ASN A 77 0.17 -7.36 -14.35
CA ASN A 77 0.46 -8.37 -13.33
C ASN A 77 0.27 -7.81 -11.92
N THR A 78 0.78 -6.58 -11.67
CA THR A 78 0.61 -5.91 -10.38
C THR A 78 -0.87 -5.64 -10.07
N LEU A 79 -1.64 -5.18 -11.07
CA LEU A 79 -3.09 -4.97 -10.91
C LEU A 79 -3.83 -6.27 -10.61
N MET A 80 -3.45 -7.39 -11.23
CA MET A 80 -4.02 -8.71 -10.90
C MET A 80 -3.69 -9.14 -9.47
N VAL A 81 -2.46 -8.95 -9.02
CA VAL A 81 -2.06 -9.20 -7.63
C VAL A 81 -2.88 -8.36 -6.68
N LEU A 82 -3.01 -7.06 -6.95
CA LEU A 82 -3.82 -6.13 -6.15
C LEU A 82 -5.30 -6.55 -6.13
N LEU A 83 -5.87 -6.88 -7.27
CA LEU A 83 -7.29 -7.29 -7.36
C LEU A 83 -7.56 -8.50 -6.47
N VAL A 84 -6.75 -9.55 -6.57
CA VAL A 84 -6.90 -10.77 -5.76
C VAL A 84 -6.63 -10.49 -4.29
N GLY A 85 -5.51 -9.81 -4.00
CA GLY A 85 -5.10 -9.51 -2.63
C GLY A 85 -6.10 -8.62 -1.90
N LEU A 86 -6.46 -7.48 -2.50
CA LEU A 86 -7.38 -6.52 -1.87
C LEU A 86 -8.78 -7.08 -1.70
N SER A 87 -9.33 -7.76 -2.70
CA SER A 87 -10.66 -8.37 -2.57
C SER A 87 -10.69 -9.40 -1.45
N GLY A 88 -9.68 -10.27 -1.36
CA GLY A 88 -9.59 -11.24 -0.27
C GLY A 88 -9.39 -10.58 1.10
N ILE A 89 -8.49 -9.60 1.21
CA ILE A 89 -8.27 -8.86 2.48
C ILE A 89 -9.57 -8.19 2.93
N VAL A 90 -10.24 -7.45 2.03
CA VAL A 90 -11.47 -6.71 2.38
C VAL A 90 -12.58 -7.67 2.82
N VAL A 91 -12.85 -8.72 2.03
CA VAL A 91 -13.94 -9.64 2.33
C VAL A 91 -13.70 -10.38 3.65
N PHE A 92 -12.55 -11.05 3.78
CA PHE A 92 -12.30 -11.88 4.97
C PHE A 92 -12.09 -11.03 6.24
N ALA A 93 -11.38 -9.90 6.13
CA ALA A 93 -11.13 -9.09 7.31
C ALA A 93 -12.36 -8.29 7.75
N ALA A 94 -13.23 -7.84 6.84
CA ALA A 94 -14.47 -7.17 7.23
C ALA A 94 -15.41 -8.11 7.98
N MET A 95 -15.60 -9.32 7.45
CA MET A 95 -16.44 -10.35 8.11
C MET A 95 -15.88 -10.76 9.47
N ALA A 96 -14.56 -11.05 9.53
CA ALA A 96 -13.91 -11.46 10.78
C ALA A 96 -13.88 -10.32 11.80
N GLY A 97 -13.51 -9.10 11.37
CA GLY A 97 -13.45 -7.93 12.24
C GLY A 97 -14.82 -7.56 12.82
N TYR A 98 -15.87 -7.63 11.99
CA TYR A 98 -17.26 -7.46 12.46
C TYR A 98 -17.64 -8.52 13.50
N LYS A 99 -17.47 -9.81 13.16
CA LYS A 99 -17.87 -10.92 14.05
C LYS A 99 -17.12 -10.86 15.38
N LEU A 100 -15.79 -10.67 15.34
CA LEU A 100 -14.96 -10.58 16.55
C LEU A 100 -15.31 -9.36 17.41
N SER A 101 -15.70 -8.22 16.80
CA SER A 101 -16.09 -7.02 17.53
C SER A 101 -17.48 -7.16 18.21
N ARG A 102 -18.40 -7.89 17.58
CA ARG A 102 -19.77 -8.10 18.10
C ARG A 102 -19.87 -9.24 19.09
N THR A 103 -19.02 -10.26 18.97
CA THR A 103 -19.03 -11.43 19.85
C THR A 103 -18.28 -11.11 21.15
N ARG A 104 -18.99 -11.20 22.29
CA ARG A 104 -18.40 -11.08 23.63
C ARG A 104 -17.88 -12.46 24.07
N GLY A 105 -16.77 -12.47 24.81
CA GLY A 105 -16.23 -13.69 25.43
C GLY A 105 -14.73 -13.86 25.23
N VAL A 106 -14.15 -14.74 26.04
CA VAL A 106 -12.71 -15.00 26.11
C VAL A 106 -12.17 -15.53 24.77
N VAL A 107 -12.92 -16.41 24.11
CA VAL A 107 -12.50 -17.02 22.83
C VAL A 107 -12.37 -15.97 21.74
N SER A 108 -13.34 -15.06 21.60
CA SER A 108 -13.25 -13.95 20.63
C SER A 108 -12.04 -13.05 20.89
N GLY A 109 -11.78 -12.76 22.19
CA GLY A 109 -10.60 -11.98 22.60
C GLY A 109 -9.28 -12.68 22.27
N ILE A 110 -9.19 -14.00 22.48
CA ILE A 110 -8.00 -14.79 22.14
C ILE A 110 -7.76 -14.78 20.63
N ILE A 111 -8.80 -15.07 19.82
CA ILE A 111 -8.69 -15.09 18.36
C ILE A 111 -8.26 -13.72 17.84
N PHE A 112 -8.88 -12.65 18.31
CA PHE A 112 -8.46 -11.28 17.95
C PHE A 112 -7.01 -11.01 18.35
N GLY A 113 -6.63 -11.39 19.59
CA GLY A 113 -5.25 -11.26 20.08
C GLY A 113 -4.25 -12.01 19.21
N LEU A 114 -4.55 -13.21 18.73
CA LEU A 114 -3.68 -13.97 17.82
C LEU A 114 -3.44 -13.22 16.49
N PHE A 115 -4.48 -12.61 15.91
CA PHE A 115 -4.30 -11.77 14.72
C PHE A 115 -3.41 -10.55 15.00
N VAL A 116 -3.61 -9.86 16.12
CA VAL A 116 -2.78 -8.72 16.52
C VAL A 116 -1.34 -9.15 16.76
N MET A 117 -1.11 -10.26 17.46
CA MET A 117 0.23 -10.80 17.70
C MET A 117 0.96 -11.19 16.42
N SER A 118 0.24 -11.69 15.41
CA SER A 118 0.86 -12.05 14.13
C SER A 118 1.47 -10.85 13.40
N MET A 119 0.98 -9.63 13.63
CA MET A 119 1.54 -8.40 13.05
C MET A 119 2.91 -8.04 13.63
N LEU A 120 3.24 -8.54 14.82
CA LEU A 120 4.53 -8.29 15.47
C LEU A 120 5.66 -9.18 14.91
N ILE A 121 5.31 -10.20 14.13
CA ILE A 121 6.28 -11.12 13.55
C ILE A 121 6.92 -10.46 12.32
N PRO A 122 8.26 -10.21 12.32
CA PRO A 122 8.93 -9.63 11.17
C PRO A 122 8.81 -10.52 9.94
N PHE A 123 8.49 -9.95 8.78
CA PHE A 123 8.37 -10.69 7.52
C PHE A 123 9.60 -11.56 7.22
N HIS A 124 10.81 -11.03 7.47
CA HIS A 124 12.08 -11.72 7.22
C HIS A 124 12.21 -13.04 8.02
N SER A 125 11.58 -13.13 9.19
CA SER A 125 11.60 -14.36 10.00
C SER A 125 10.70 -15.46 9.44
N ILE A 126 9.64 -15.08 8.71
CA ILE A 126 8.68 -16.03 8.15
C ILE A 126 8.90 -16.33 6.66
N MET A 127 9.78 -15.61 5.97
CA MET A 127 9.92 -15.72 4.50
C MET A 127 10.29 -17.12 4.04
N ILE A 128 11.17 -17.86 4.77
CA ILE A 128 11.56 -19.21 4.41
C ILE A 128 10.41 -20.21 4.62
N PRO A 129 9.77 -20.29 5.81
CA PRO A 129 8.61 -21.16 5.96
C PRO A 129 7.45 -20.76 5.03
N LEU A 130 7.24 -19.48 4.76
CA LEU A 130 6.23 -18.99 3.82
C LEU A 130 6.47 -19.52 2.39
N THR A 131 7.72 -19.50 1.90
CA THR A 131 8.05 -20.06 0.59
C THR A 131 7.81 -21.57 0.54
N ARG A 132 8.09 -22.32 1.61
CA ARG A 132 7.79 -23.76 1.69
C ARG A 132 6.29 -24.03 1.62
N VAL A 133 5.50 -23.34 2.44
CA VAL A 133 4.03 -23.47 2.45
C VAL A 133 3.45 -23.10 1.08
N SER A 134 3.89 -21.98 0.49
CA SER A 134 3.43 -21.52 -0.83
C SER A 134 3.72 -22.55 -1.93
N ARG A 135 4.87 -23.24 -1.84
CA ARG A 135 5.21 -24.33 -2.77
C ARG A 135 4.28 -25.52 -2.60
N THR A 136 4.04 -25.97 -1.37
CA THR A 136 3.14 -27.08 -1.05
C THR A 136 1.71 -26.80 -1.53
N LEU A 137 1.26 -25.54 -1.43
CA LEU A 137 -0.07 -25.09 -1.89
C LEU A 137 -0.11 -24.75 -3.38
N HIS A 138 0.99 -24.94 -4.13
CA HIS A 138 1.09 -24.61 -5.56
C HIS A 138 0.79 -23.13 -5.90
N LEU A 139 1.08 -22.21 -4.97
CA LEU A 139 0.86 -20.77 -5.14
C LEU A 139 2.04 -20.05 -5.80
N GLN A 140 3.23 -20.67 -5.86
CA GLN A 140 4.41 -20.07 -6.48
C GLN A 140 4.29 -19.96 -8.00
N GLY A 141 4.99 -18.98 -8.56
CA GLY A 141 5.03 -18.75 -10.01
C GLY A 141 3.73 -18.17 -10.59
N SER A 142 2.77 -17.74 -9.77
CA SER A 142 1.48 -17.21 -10.21
C SER A 142 1.18 -15.84 -9.58
N THR A 143 0.67 -14.90 -10.39
CA THR A 143 0.18 -13.61 -9.88
C THR A 143 -1.03 -13.77 -8.96
N VAL A 144 -1.92 -14.71 -9.28
CA VAL A 144 -3.06 -15.06 -8.41
C VAL A 144 -2.57 -15.67 -7.10
N GLY A 145 -1.61 -16.62 -7.17
CA GLY A 145 -1.00 -17.21 -5.98
C GLY A 145 -0.32 -16.18 -5.08
N LEU A 146 0.40 -15.22 -5.69
CA LEU A 146 1.00 -14.10 -4.95
C LEU A 146 -0.08 -13.26 -4.28
N GLY A 147 -1.19 -12.94 -4.97
CA GLY A 147 -2.33 -12.23 -4.38
C GLY A 147 -2.92 -12.95 -3.17
N ILE A 148 -3.07 -14.29 -3.23
CA ILE A 148 -3.56 -15.12 -2.11
C ILE A 148 -2.60 -15.05 -0.91
N ILE A 149 -1.28 -15.05 -1.16
CA ILE A 149 -0.29 -14.91 -0.09
C ILE A 149 -0.44 -13.54 0.59
N TYR A 150 -0.64 -12.48 -0.18
CA TYR A 150 -0.91 -11.15 0.37
C TYR A 150 -2.19 -11.09 1.20
N VAL A 151 -3.23 -11.86 0.85
CA VAL A 151 -4.43 -11.98 1.72
C VAL A 151 -4.01 -12.46 3.11
N GLY A 152 -3.23 -13.54 3.20
CA GLY A 152 -2.78 -14.07 4.48
C GLY A 152 -1.98 -13.06 5.31
N LEU A 153 -1.13 -12.27 4.66
CA LEU A 153 -0.28 -11.28 5.33
C LEU A 153 -1.00 -9.97 5.66
N GLY A 154 -2.00 -9.56 4.85
CA GLY A 154 -2.71 -8.29 5.03
C GLY A 154 -3.94 -8.37 5.92
N VAL A 155 -4.57 -9.55 6.03
CA VAL A 155 -5.78 -9.77 6.85
C VAL A 155 -5.61 -9.37 8.32
N PRO A 156 -4.49 -9.64 9.03
CA PRO A 156 -4.36 -9.26 10.42
C PRO A 156 -4.54 -7.76 10.69
N LEU A 157 -3.84 -6.91 9.95
CA LEU A 157 -3.97 -5.46 10.07
C LEU A 157 -5.39 -4.99 9.71
N ALA A 158 -5.97 -5.54 8.66
CA ALA A 158 -7.30 -5.19 8.24
C ALA A 158 -8.37 -5.60 9.29
N ILE A 159 -8.24 -6.79 9.91
CA ILE A 159 -9.10 -7.20 11.04
C ILE A 159 -8.99 -6.21 12.20
N PHE A 160 -7.77 -5.80 12.55
CA PHE A 160 -7.54 -4.83 13.63
C PHE A 160 -8.29 -3.52 13.36
N LEU A 161 -8.19 -2.99 12.14
CA LEU A 161 -8.85 -1.74 11.75
C LEU A 161 -10.38 -1.89 11.71
N TYR A 162 -10.90 -2.97 11.10
CA TYR A 162 -12.35 -3.22 11.08
C TYR A 162 -12.91 -3.45 12.47
N HIS A 163 -12.24 -4.24 13.29
CA HIS A 163 -12.68 -4.51 14.68
C HIS A 163 -12.79 -3.22 15.49
N GLY A 164 -11.82 -2.29 15.32
CA GLY A 164 -11.88 -0.98 15.97
C GLY A 164 -13.04 -0.12 15.46
N PHE A 165 -13.21 -0.05 14.12
CA PHE A 165 -14.22 0.79 13.51
C PHE A 165 -15.66 0.28 13.77
N VAL A 166 -15.88 -1.03 13.77
CA VAL A 166 -17.18 -1.64 14.06
C VAL A 166 -17.73 -1.21 15.44
N LYS A 167 -16.87 -0.90 16.41
CA LYS A 167 -17.29 -0.41 17.73
C LYS A 167 -18.01 0.95 17.66
N SER A 168 -17.77 1.72 16.62
CA SER A 168 -18.48 3.00 16.41
C SER A 168 -19.84 2.85 15.71
N VAL A 169 -20.15 1.67 15.19
CA VAL A 169 -21.47 1.36 14.59
C VAL A 169 -22.43 0.99 15.72
N PRO A 170 -23.60 1.67 15.83
CA PRO A 170 -24.60 1.43 16.87
C PRO A 170 -25.07 -0.03 16.89
N ARG A 171 -25.19 -0.64 18.07
CA ARG A 171 -25.67 -2.03 18.23
C ARG A 171 -27.16 -2.19 17.99
N GLU A 172 -27.90 -1.11 18.15
CA GLU A 172 -29.34 -1.03 17.90
C GLU A 172 -29.69 -1.43 16.46
N LEU A 173 -28.75 -1.24 15.51
CA LEU A 173 -28.93 -1.71 14.13
C LEU A 173 -28.88 -3.24 14.03
N ASP A 174 -28.02 -3.88 14.83
CA ASP A 174 -27.95 -5.35 14.89
C ASP A 174 -29.25 -5.93 15.50
N GLU A 175 -29.76 -5.28 16.56
CA GLU A 175 -30.98 -5.69 17.25
C GLU A 175 -32.23 -5.51 16.37
N ALA A 176 -32.34 -4.38 15.66
CA ALA A 176 -33.43 -4.14 14.72
C ALA A 176 -33.45 -5.17 13.58
N ALA A 177 -32.29 -5.50 13.02
CA ALA A 177 -32.18 -6.52 11.96
C ALA A 177 -32.63 -7.93 12.42
N VAL A 178 -32.38 -8.28 13.68
CA VAL A 178 -32.85 -9.55 14.28
C VAL A 178 -34.37 -9.54 14.43
N ILE A 179 -34.94 -8.41 14.87
CA ILE A 179 -36.42 -8.25 15.01
C ILE A 179 -37.10 -8.38 13.65
N ASP A 180 -36.49 -7.79 12.61
CA ASP A 180 -37.01 -7.86 11.23
C ASP A 180 -36.78 -9.25 10.57
N GLY A 181 -36.19 -10.24 11.27
CA GLY A 181 -35.89 -11.56 10.75
C GLY A 181 -34.81 -11.58 9.66
N CYS A 182 -33.99 -10.53 9.58
CA CYS A 182 -32.90 -10.46 8.58
C CYS A 182 -31.78 -11.43 8.97
N GLY A 183 -31.40 -12.32 8.05
CA GLY A 183 -30.27 -13.24 8.27
C GLY A 183 -28.94 -12.48 8.40
N GLU A 184 -28.04 -12.97 9.27
CA GLU A 184 -26.77 -12.31 9.65
C GLU A 184 -25.92 -11.90 8.42
N LEU A 185 -25.80 -12.78 7.43
CA LEU A 185 -24.99 -12.51 6.23
C LEU A 185 -25.60 -11.41 5.36
N ARG A 186 -26.92 -11.40 5.21
CA ARG A 186 -27.66 -10.37 4.48
C ARG A 186 -27.53 -9.02 5.18
N TYR A 187 -27.76 -9.00 6.48
CA TYR A 187 -27.60 -7.80 7.31
C TYR A 187 -26.17 -7.24 7.20
N PHE A 188 -25.15 -8.10 7.34
CA PHE A 188 -23.78 -7.70 7.18
C PHE A 188 -23.53 -7.04 5.81
N ALA A 189 -23.95 -7.69 4.72
CA ALA A 189 -23.66 -7.22 3.36
C ALA A 189 -24.42 -5.94 3.00
N THR A 190 -25.69 -5.79 3.46
CA THR A 190 -26.57 -4.69 3.03
C THR A 190 -26.53 -3.47 3.96
N ILE A 191 -26.21 -3.67 5.23
CA ILE A 191 -26.24 -2.58 6.23
C ILE A 191 -24.85 -2.32 6.80
N VAL A 192 -24.20 -3.34 7.37
CA VAL A 192 -22.92 -3.14 8.08
C VAL A 192 -21.81 -2.79 7.12
N PHE A 193 -21.59 -3.59 6.07
CA PHE A 193 -20.47 -3.39 5.15
C PHE A 193 -20.47 -2.02 4.45
N PRO A 194 -21.60 -1.45 3.98
CA PRO A 194 -21.65 -0.08 3.52
C PRO A 194 -21.26 0.97 4.57
N LEU A 195 -21.62 0.77 5.84
CA LEU A 195 -21.20 1.65 6.93
C LEU A 195 -19.70 1.57 7.22
N LEU A 196 -19.05 0.46 6.87
CA LEU A 196 -17.60 0.29 6.99
C LEU A 196 -16.82 0.92 5.82
N ALA A 197 -17.48 1.56 4.85
CA ALA A 197 -16.83 2.14 3.66
C ALA A 197 -15.62 3.06 4.00
N PRO A 198 -15.66 3.95 5.01
CA PRO A 198 -14.51 4.81 5.30
C PRO A 198 -13.26 4.01 5.71
N VAL A 199 -13.39 3.03 6.59
CA VAL A 199 -12.26 2.17 7.01
C VAL A 199 -11.84 1.22 5.88
N THR A 200 -12.79 0.76 5.05
CA THR A 200 -12.50 -0.07 3.87
C THR A 200 -11.59 0.67 2.88
N VAL A 201 -11.90 1.93 2.59
CA VAL A 201 -11.05 2.76 1.72
C VAL A 201 -9.64 2.91 2.32
N THR A 202 -9.54 3.15 3.62
CA THR A 202 -8.24 3.22 4.30
C THR A 202 -7.45 1.92 4.16
N ILE A 203 -8.08 0.76 4.37
CA ILE A 203 -7.47 -0.56 4.22
C ILE A 203 -7.00 -0.78 2.78
N ILE A 204 -7.83 -0.44 1.80
CA ILE A 204 -7.48 -0.56 0.37
C ILE A 204 -6.26 0.29 0.06
N VAL A 205 -6.22 1.56 0.48
CA VAL A 205 -5.09 2.45 0.20
C VAL A 205 -3.81 1.95 0.85
N LEU A 206 -3.84 1.60 2.13
CA LEU A 206 -2.66 1.10 2.84
C LEU A 206 -2.10 -0.18 2.20
N ASN A 207 -2.96 -1.16 1.91
CA ASN A 207 -2.52 -2.40 1.30
C ASN A 207 -2.10 -2.23 -0.16
N THR A 208 -2.75 -1.33 -0.93
CA THR A 208 -2.31 -1.00 -2.29
C THR A 208 -0.90 -0.43 -2.29
N LEU A 209 -0.61 0.54 -1.42
CA LEU A 209 0.72 1.14 -1.31
C LEU A 209 1.77 0.10 -0.90
N TRP A 210 1.44 -0.75 0.06
CA TRP A 210 2.32 -1.83 0.49
C TRP A 210 2.61 -2.83 -0.63
N MET A 211 1.58 -3.42 -1.24
CA MET A 211 1.73 -4.44 -2.28
C MET A 211 2.35 -3.90 -3.57
N TRP A 212 2.05 -2.64 -3.93
CA TRP A 212 2.63 -2.00 -5.11
C TRP A 212 4.14 -1.79 -4.96
N ASN A 213 4.58 -1.38 -3.76
CA ASN A 213 5.97 -1.08 -3.46
C ASN A 213 6.78 -2.30 -2.99
N ASP A 214 6.19 -3.49 -2.95
CA ASP A 214 6.89 -4.70 -2.52
C ASP A 214 7.70 -5.30 -3.68
N PHE A 215 8.98 -5.51 -3.42
CA PHE A 215 9.92 -6.17 -4.29
C PHE A 215 10.26 -7.58 -3.79
N LEU A 216 10.36 -7.73 -2.46
CA LEU A 216 10.96 -8.92 -1.86
C LEU A 216 10.05 -10.16 -1.95
N LEU A 217 8.78 -10.04 -1.60
CA LEU A 217 7.86 -11.16 -1.69
C LEU A 217 7.65 -11.61 -3.14
N PRO A 218 7.40 -10.71 -4.12
CA PRO A 218 7.39 -11.09 -5.54
C PRO A 218 8.68 -11.80 -6.00
N LEU A 219 9.85 -11.35 -5.56
CA LEU A 219 11.14 -11.98 -5.90
C LEU A 219 11.24 -13.42 -5.40
N LEU A 220 10.71 -13.70 -4.20
CA LEU A 220 10.70 -15.05 -3.62
C LEU A 220 9.69 -15.99 -4.28
N MET A 221 8.60 -15.42 -4.84
CA MET A 221 7.45 -16.20 -5.31
C MET A 221 7.36 -16.36 -6.82
N ILE A 222 7.90 -15.43 -7.60
CA ILE A 222 7.75 -15.42 -9.07
C ILE A 222 9.11 -15.57 -9.73
N THR A 223 9.26 -16.65 -10.52
CA THR A 223 10.46 -16.94 -11.31
C THR A 223 10.31 -16.61 -12.79
N ASP A 224 9.07 -16.63 -13.32
CA ASP A 224 8.78 -16.33 -14.72
C ASP A 224 8.76 -14.80 -14.94
N MET A 225 9.66 -14.29 -15.77
CA MET A 225 9.76 -12.88 -16.13
C MET A 225 8.45 -12.31 -16.72
N ASN A 226 7.62 -13.16 -17.36
CA ASN A 226 6.34 -12.75 -17.88
C ASN A 226 5.31 -12.41 -16.79
N ARG A 227 5.56 -12.79 -15.56
CA ARG A 227 4.68 -12.59 -14.39
C ARG A 227 5.24 -11.61 -13.39
N TYR A 228 6.37 -10.96 -13.68
CA TYR A 228 6.96 -9.97 -12.81
C TYR A 228 5.99 -8.80 -12.56
N THR A 229 5.95 -8.36 -11.30
CA THR A 229 5.31 -7.09 -10.91
C THR A 229 6.17 -5.90 -11.36
N VAL A 230 5.63 -4.69 -11.29
CA VAL A 230 6.34 -3.48 -11.76
C VAL A 230 7.71 -3.34 -11.10
N LEU A 231 7.78 -3.40 -9.77
CA LEU A 231 9.07 -3.26 -9.10
C LEU A 231 9.98 -4.47 -9.34
N LEU A 232 9.45 -5.68 -9.35
CA LEU A 232 10.24 -6.86 -9.65
C LEU A 232 10.79 -6.83 -11.08
N SER A 233 10.11 -6.20 -12.02
CA SER A 233 10.56 -6.09 -13.41
C SER A 233 11.86 -5.28 -13.57
N THR A 234 12.18 -4.39 -12.61
CA THR A 234 13.47 -3.70 -12.59
C THR A 234 14.65 -4.67 -12.55
N ASN A 235 14.43 -5.88 -12.00
CA ASN A 235 15.46 -6.94 -11.98
C ASN A 235 15.92 -7.37 -13.38
N MET A 236 15.12 -7.13 -14.43
CA MET A 236 15.49 -7.41 -15.82
C MET A 236 16.56 -6.45 -16.36
N LEU A 237 16.76 -5.31 -15.69
CA LEU A 237 17.75 -4.29 -16.06
C LEU A 237 19.08 -4.46 -15.33
N PHE A 238 19.15 -5.37 -14.34
CA PHE A 238 20.40 -5.74 -13.68
C PHE A 238 21.18 -6.69 -14.54
N GLY A 239 22.26 -6.21 -15.17
CA GLY A 239 23.17 -7.01 -15.98
C GLY A 239 24.02 -7.97 -15.15
N ARG A 240 24.46 -9.06 -15.77
CA ARG A 240 25.47 -9.93 -15.19
C ARG A 240 26.83 -9.21 -15.09
N TYR A 241 27.59 -9.51 -14.07
CA TYR A 241 28.94 -8.96 -13.84
C TYR A 241 28.98 -7.43 -13.62
N GLY A 242 27.92 -6.83 -13.06
CA GLY A 242 27.90 -5.42 -12.67
C GLY A 242 27.61 -4.43 -13.80
N ASN A 243 27.31 -4.91 -15.01
CA ASN A 243 26.88 -4.04 -16.10
C ASN A 243 25.37 -3.75 -15.96
N HIS A 244 25.04 -2.81 -15.07
CA HIS A 244 23.66 -2.41 -14.79
C HIS A 244 23.26 -1.21 -15.64
N GLU A 245 22.02 -1.19 -16.12
CA GLU A 245 21.42 -0.07 -16.83
C GLU A 245 20.77 0.91 -15.83
N TRP A 246 21.60 1.67 -15.11
CA TRP A 246 21.15 2.54 -14.02
C TRP A 246 20.13 3.57 -14.48
N SER A 247 20.34 4.17 -15.65
CA SER A 247 19.44 5.14 -16.24
C SER A 247 18.06 4.55 -16.52
N ALA A 248 18.00 3.32 -17.10
CA ALA A 248 16.76 2.63 -17.37
C ALA A 248 16.08 2.13 -16.07
N ILE A 249 16.84 1.72 -15.05
CA ILE A 249 16.32 1.37 -13.73
C ILE A 249 15.61 2.59 -13.12
N LEU A 250 16.27 3.75 -13.10
CA LEU A 250 15.69 4.99 -12.58
C LEU A 250 14.47 5.42 -13.39
N ALA A 251 14.52 5.32 -14.73
CA ALA A 251 13.37 5.60 -15.58
C ALA A 251 12.18 4.67 -15.26
N THR A 252 12.44 3.36 -15.01
CA THR A 252 11.40 2.42 -14.59
C THR A 252 10.79 2.81 -13.24
N LEU A 253 11.60 3.23 -12.27
CA LEU A 253 11.10 3.68 -10.97
C LEU A 253 10.22 4.92 -11.10
N ILE A 254 10.60 5.89 -11.95
CA ILE A 254 9.76 7.07 -12.24
C ILE A 254 8.44 6.65 -12.90
N LEU A 255 8.47 5.76 -13.89
CA LEU A 255 7.25 5.22 -14.51
C LEU A 255 6.38 4.50 -13.47
N ALA A 256 6.98 3.70 -12.57
CA ALA A 256 6.28 2.97 -11.54
C ALA A 256 5.62 3.88 -10.48
N MET A 257 6.15 5.09 -10.27
CA MET A 257 5.53 6.07 -9.36
C MET A 257 4.24 6.67 -9.92
N LEU A 258 4.10 6.82 -11.25
CA LEU A 258 2.98 7.52 -11.86
C LEU A 258 1.61 6.94 -11.49
N PRO A 259 1.35 5.60 -11.57
CA PRO A 259 0.07 5.03 -11.18
C PRO A 259 -0.25 5.24 -9.70
N VAL A 260 0.76 5.12 -8.82
CA VAL A 260 0.59 5.28 -7.36
C VAL A 260 0.28 6.73 -7.01
N VAL A 261 1.01 7.68 -7.57
CA VAL A 261 0.77 9.11 -7.36
C VAL A 261 -0.62 9.49 -7.87
N THR A 262 -1.01 9.00 -9.06
CA THR A 262 -2.34 9.26 -9.63
C THR A 262 -3.44 8.69 -8.72
N LEU A 263 -3.27 7.46 -8.24
CA LEU A 263 -4.22 6.83 -7.30
C LEU A 263 -4.30 7.63 -5.99
N PHE A 264 -3.16 8.03 -5.42
CA PHE A 264 -3.13 8.82 -4.20
C PHE A 264 -3.85 10.16 -4.38
N LEU A 265 -3.56 10.90 -5.45
CA LEU A 265 -4.22 12.17 -5.74
C LEU A 265 -5.74 12.02 -5.90
N ALA A 266 -6.20 10.92 -6.50
CA ALA A 266 -7.62 10.61 -6.62
C ALA A 266 -8.28 10.29 -5.27
N LEU A 267 -7.58 9.58 -4.38
CA LEU A 267 -8.13 9.06 -3.13
C LEU A 267 -7.77 9.89 -1.88
N GLN A 268 -6.85 10.88 -1.95
CA GLN A 268 -6.35 11.64 -0.80
C GLN A 268 -7.46 12.24 0.07
N LYS A 269 -8.54 12.72 -0.53
CA LYS A 269 -9.70 13.30 0.21
C LYS A 269 -10.40 12.28 1.11
N TYR A 270 -10.40 11.00 0.74
CA TYR A 270 -11.01 9.94 1.53
C TYR A 270 -10.07 9.49 2.66
N VAL A 271 -8.76 9.44 2.38
CA VAL A 271 -7.73 9.13 3.37
C VAL A 271 -7.71 10.17 4.49
N MET A 272 -7.73 11.45 4.13
CA MET A 272 -7.74 12.56 5.10
C MET A 272 -8.96 12.51 6.02
N ARG A 273 -10.15 12.22 5.50
CA ARG A 273 -11.36 12.09 6.32
C ARG A 273 -11.28 10.91 7.29
N GLY A 274 -10.81 9.76 6.84
CA GLY A 274 -10.69 8.56 7.68
C GLY A 274 -9.72 8.73 8.86
N ILE A 275 -8.63 9.48 8.68
CA ILE A 275 -7.64 9.77 9.72
C ILE A 275 -8.20 10.78 10.74
N VAL A 276 -8.86 11.85 10.26
CA VAL A 276 -9.41 12.90 11.12
C VAL A 276 -10.56 12.38 11.98
N ASP A 277 -11.48 11.61 11.40
CA ASP A 277 -12.63 11.03 12.13
C ASP A 277 -12.16 9.98 13.18
N GLY A 278 -11.03 9.32 12.95
CA GLY A 278 -10.41 8.41 13.91
C GLY A 278 -9.70 9.13 15.06
N ALA A 279 -9.10 10.30 14.80
CA ALA A 279 -8.32 11.06 15.79
C ALA A 279 -9.18 11.93 16.74
N ILE A 280 -10.39 12.34 16.31
CA ILE A 280 -11.27 13.22 17.12
C ILE A 280 -12.08 12.43 18.16
N LYS A 281 -12.12 11.11 18.09
CA LYS A 281 -12.89 10.24 19.02
C LYS A 281 -12.03 9.52 20.06
N GLY A 282 -10.77 9.95 20.24
CA GLY A 282 -9.88 9.49 21.30
C GLY A 282 -9.88 10.40 22.52
#